data_86a69e91393a51125d8b512b7c20ed97
#
_entry.id   86a69e91393a51125d8b512b7c20ed97
#
_cell.length_a   1.000
_cell.length_b   1.000
_cell.length_c   1.000
_cell.angle_alpha   90.00
_cell.angle_beta   90.00
_cell.angle_gamma   90.00
#
_symmetry.space_group_name_H-M   'P 1'
#
loop_
_entity.id
_entity.type
_entity.pdbx_description
1 polymer ?
#
loop_
_entity_poly.entity_id
_entity_poly.type
_entity_poly.pdbx_seq_one_letter_code
_entity_poly.pdbx_strand_id
1 'polypeptide(L)'
;MAGALKREIEARGVTVAILESDSLRQVFTPHPLYTEEERDVFYGAMVHVGRLLTEHEVPVIFDATANRRKYRDRARQQIPRFVEVYVDCPLDVCVARDPKGIYRRAREGAAATVPGFQAMYEPPENPEVVVRGDEEAPEVAARRVVTVLVEKGYLPG
;
A
#
# COMPACT_ATOMS: atom_id res chain seq x y z
N MET A 1 0.22 8.60 -4.52
CA MET A 1 0.86 8.68 -3.18
C MET A 1 2.23 8.01 -3.17
N ALA A 2 2.37 6.72 -3.46
CA ALA A 2 3.65 5.99 -3.42
C ALA A 2 4.76 6.64 -4.26
N GLY A 3 4.47 7.07 -5.48
CA GLY A 3 5.45 7.77 -6.32
C GLY A 3 5.91 9.13 -5.76
N ALA A 4 5.02 9.87 -5.08
CA ALA A 4 5.40 11.11 -4.40
C ALA A 4 6.30 10.82 -3.20
N LEU A 5 5.97 9.80 -2.41
CA LEU A 5 6.79 9.36 -1.28
C LEU A 5 8.18 8.90 -1.74
N LYS A 6 8.25 8.14 -2.84
CA LYS A 6 9.52 7.73 -3.43
C LYS A 6 10.40 8.94 -3.76
N ARG A 7 9.88 9.94 -4.46
CA ARG A 7 10.64 11.16 -4.81
C ARG A 7 11.17 11.90 -3.57
N GLU A 8 10.36 12.02 -2.52
CA GLU A 8 10.76 12.67 -1.28
C GLU A 8 11.86 11.92 -0.52
N ILE A 9 11.85 10.58 -0.57
CA ILE A 9 12.92 9.73 0.01
C ILE A 9 14.19 9.82 -0.82
N GLU A 10 14.09 9.72 -2.14
CA GLU A 10 15.23 9.77 -3.06
C GLU A 10 15.91 11.14 -3.08
N ALA A 11 15.16 12.23 -2.85
CA ALA A 11 15.73 13.57 -2.66
C ALA A 11 16.66 13.68 -1.44
N ARG A 12 16.60 12.72 -0.51
CA ARG A 12 17.51 12.58 0.64
C ARG A 12 18.68 11.61 0.39
N GLY A 13 18.88 11.20 -0.85
CA GLY A 13 19.95 10.28 -1.24
C GLY A 13 19.69 8.82 -0.88
N VAL A 14 18.48 8.45 -0.51
CA VAL A 14 18.12 7.07 -0.16
C VAL A 14 17.36 6.42 -1.32
N THR A 15 17.94 5.39 -1.92
CA THR A 15 17.26 4.58 -2.95
C THR A 15 16.17 3.74 -2.29
N VAL A 16 14.95 3.71 -2.87
CA VAL A 16 13.81 2.95 -2.36
C VAL A 16 13.11 2.18 -3.46
N ALA A 17 12.76 0.94 -3.20
CA ALA A 17 11.95 0.12 -4.10
C ALA A 17 10.45 0.33 -3.84
N ILE A 18 9.63 0.31 -4.90
CA ILE A 18 8.17 0.20 -4.78
C ILE A 18 7.76 -1.21 -5.16
N LEU A 19 7.07 -1.89 -4.26
CA LEU A 19 6.35 -3.12 -4.53
C LEU A 19 4.87 -2.76 -4.73
N GLU A 20 4.45 -2.66 -5.99
CA GLU A 20 3.08 -2.36 -6.36
C GLU A 20 2.30 -3.66 -6.54
N SER A 21 1.17 -3.80 -5.83
CA SER A 21 0.38 -5.02 -5.82
C SER A 21 -0.19 -5.38 -7.20
N ASP A 22 -0.57 -4.41 -8.01
CA ASP A 22 -1.12 -4.67 -9.35
C ASP A 22 -0.05 -5.23 -10.30
N SER A 23 1.15 -4.67 -10.27
CA SER A 23 2.30 -5.15 -11.07
C SER A 23 2.74 -6.54 -10.62
N LEU A 24 2.83 -6.78 -9.30
CA LEU A 24 3.21 -8.09 -8.77
C LEU A 24 2.17 -9.17 -9.07
N ARG A 25 0.87 -8.82 -9.14
CA ARG A 25 -0.18 -9.77 -9.53
C ARG A 25 -0.01 -10.28 -10.95
N GLN A 26 0.47 -9.45 -11.86
CA GLN A 26 0.72 -9.89 -13.25
C GLN A 26 1.74 -11.03 -13.32
N VAL A 27 2.65 -11.10 -12.33
CA VAL A 27 3.69 -12.14 -12.26
C VAL A 27 3.25 -13.31 -11.37
N PHE A 28 2.74 -13.03 -10.17
CA PHE A 28 2.46 -14.06 -9.17
C PHE A 28 1.09 -14.74 -9.38
N THR A 29 0.11 -14.00 -9.87
CA THR A 29 -1.26 -14.46 -10.06
C THR A 29 -1.85 -13.86 -11.35
N PRO A 30 -1.33 -14.24 -12.55
CA PRO A 30 -1.71 -13.63 -13.82
C PRO A 30 -3.20 -13.81 -14.18
N HIS A 31 -3.85 -14.80 -13.57
CA HIS A 31 -5.29 -15.07 -13.69
C HIS A 31 -5.94 -15.06 -12.30
N PRO A 32 -6.09 -13.87 -11.65
CA PRO A 32 -6.46 -13.82 -10.25
C PRO A 32 -7.92 -14.20 -10.03
N LEU A 33 -8.16 -15.07 -9.05
CA LEU A 33 -9.49 -15.45 -8.57
C LEU A 33 -9.95 -14.53 -7.42
N TYR A 34 -9.01 -13.84 -6.78
CA TYR A 34 -9.24 -12.95 -5.64
C TYR A 34 -9.91 -13.63 -4.43
N THR A 35 -9.76 -14.95 -4.28
CA THR A 35 -10.21 -15.66 -3.08
C THR A 35 -9.38 -15.22 -1.86
N GLU A 36 -9.87 -15.53 -0.66
CA GLU A 36 -9.10 -15.20 0.55
C GLU A 36 -7.77 -15.97 0.60
N GLU A 37 -7.76 -17.23 0.18
CA GLU A 37 -6.56 -18.08 0.12
C GLU A 37 -5.54 -17.50 -0.87
N GLU A 38 -5.97 -17.13 -2.08
CA GLU A 38 -5.08 -16.51 -3.06
C GLU A 38 -4.52 -15.18 -2.55
N ARG A 39 -5.35 -14.35 -1.91
CA ARG A 39 -4.89 -13.10 -1.31
C ARG A 39 -3.88 -13.34 -0.20
N ASP A 40 -4.08 -14.37 0.62
CA ASP A 40 -3.18 -14.71 1.72
C ASP A 40 -1.80 -15.14 1.20
N VAL A 41 -1.77 -15.98 0.17
CA VAL A 41 -0.54 -16.39 -0.52
C VAL A 41 0.13 -15.19 -1.19
N PHE A 42 -0.64 -14.38 -1.93
CA PHE A 42 -0.11 -13.21 -2.63
C PHE A 42 0.53 -12.20 -1.70
N TYR A 43 -0.16 -11.80 -0.63
CA TYR A 43 0.40 -10.84 0.33
C TYR A 43 1.53 -11.45 1.16
N GLY A 44 1.50 -12.77 1.41
CA GLY A 44 2.63 -13.48 2.00
C GLY A 44 3.89 -13.40 1.15
N ALA A 45 3.77 -13.66 -0.16
CA ALA A 45 4.87 -13.54 -1.11
C ALA A 45 5.39 -12.10 -1.21
N MET A 46 4.47 -11.11 -1.30
CA MET A 46 4.83 -9.69 -1.36
C MET A 46 5.62 -9.24 -0.11
N VAL A 47 5.19 -9.66 1.09
CA VAL A 47 5.91 -9.36 2.34
C VAL A 47 7.27 -10.05 2.36
N HIS A 48 7.36 -11.30 1.89
CA HIS A 48 8.64 -12.02 1.81
C HIS A 48 9.66 -11.30 0.92
N VAL A 49 9.24 -10.85 -0.28
CA VAL A 49 10.10 -10.07 -1.17
C VAL A 49 10.54 -8.76 -0.50
N GLY A 50 9.61 -8.03 0.14
CA GLY A 50 9.95 -6.79 0.85
C GLY A 50 10.92 -7.02 2.01
N ARG A 51 10.75 -8.10 2.77
CA ARG A 51 11.68 -8.49 3.83
C ARG A 51 13.08 -8.76 3.29
N LEU A 52 13.20 -9.54 2.21
CA LEU A 52 14.49 -9.81 1.58
C LEU A 52 15.19 -8.53 1.13
N LEU A 53 14.46 -7.58 0.54
CA LEU A 53 15.03 -6.30 0.13
C LEU A 53 15.51 -5.49 1.34
N THR A 54 14.73 -5.43 2.41
CA THR A 54 15.10 -4.67 3.63
C THR A 54 16.25 -5.32 4.40
N GLU A 55 16.39 -6.64 4.40
CA GLU A 55 17.55 -7.36 4.93
C GLU A 55 18.85 -7.02 4.19
N HIS A 56 18.75 -6.57 2.93
CA HIS A 56 19.86 -6.11 2.10
C HIS A 56 19.92 -4.57 2.01
N GLU A 57 19.41 -3.89 3.01
CA GLU A 57 19.45 -2.43 3.14
C GLU A 57 18.74 -1.65 2.02
N VAL A 58 17.82 -2.29 1.31
CA VAL A 58 16.95 -1.64 0.33
C VAL A 58 15.60 -1.33 0.97
N PRO A 59 15.30 -0.07 1.33
CA PRO A 59 13.99 0.32 1.83
C PRO A 59 12.89 0.04 0.80
N VAL A 60 11.70 -0.27 1.29
CA VAL A 60 10.56 -0.68 0.44
C VAL A 60 9.32 0.12 0.75
N ILE A 61 8.63 0.57 -0.29
CA ILE A 61 7.26 1.05 -0.22
C ILE A 61 6.34 -0.06 -0.72
N PHE A 62 5.46 -0.58 0.13
CA PHE A 62 4.38 -1.46 -0.28
C PHE A 62 3.20 -0.60 -0.76
N ASP A 63 2.95 -0.58 -2.07
CA ASP A 63 1.79 0.09 -2.66
C ASP A 63 0.69 -0.94 -2.91
N ALA A 64 -0.17 -1.10 -1.92
CA ALA A 64 -1.17 -2.16 -1.89
C ALA A 64 -2.41 -1.78 -1.09
N THR A 65 -3.57 -2.24 -1.52
CA THR A 65 -4.82 -2.10 -0.75
C THR A 65 -4.75 -2.89 0.55
N ALA A 66 -4.19 -4.11 0.53
CA ALA A 66 -4.03 -5.00 1.69
C ALA A 66 -5.26 -4.95 2.63
N ASN A 67 -6.43 -5.32 2.08
CA ASN A 67 -7.75 -5.06 2.66
C ASN A 67 -8.01 -5.73 4.02
N ARG A 68 -7.26 -6.74 4.41
CA ARG A 68 -7.32 -7.35 5.74
C ARG A 68 -6.14 -6.90 6.59
N ARG A 69 -6.37 -6.61 7.87
CA ARG A 69 -5.32 -6.26 8.83
C ARG A 69 -4.22 -7.30 8.89
N LYS A 70 -4.57 -8.58 8.88
CA LYS A 70 -3.60 -9.70 8.94
C LYS A 70 -2.46 -9.60 7.90
N TYR A 71 -2.69 -8.98 6.73
CA TYR A 71 -1.65 -8.82 5.71
C TYR A 71 -0.63 -7.75 6.12
N ARG A 72 -1.10 -6.64 6.68
CA ARG A 72 -0.27 -5.52 7.16
C ARG A 72 0.46 -5.90 8.44
N ASP A 73 -0.23 -6.59 9.36
CA ASP A 73 0.36 -7.13 10.60
C ASP A 73 1.49 -8.11 10.31
N ARG A 74 1.33 -8.97 9.29
CA ARG A 74 2.40 -9.87 8.82
C ARG A 74 3.64 -9.09 8.40
N ALA A 75 3.48 -7.99 7.66
CA ALA A 75 4.59 -7.14 7.26
C ALA A 75 5.26 -6.49 8.48
N ARG A 76 4.48 -5.93 9.40
CA ARG A 76 4.97 -5.32 10.65
C ARG A 76 5.74 -6.29 11.52
N GLN A 77 5.30 -7.55 11.60
CA GLN A 77 5.97 -8.60 12.38
C GLN A 77 7.31 -9.04 11.78
N GLN A 78 7.46 -8.98 10.45
CA GLN A 78 8.63 -9.48 9.74
C GLN A 78 9.65 -8.39 9.38
N ILE A 79 9.25 -7.11 9.42
CA ILE A 79 10.09 -5.98 9.03
C ILE A 79 10.18 -5.00 10.21
N PRO A 80 11.34 -4.94 10.93
CA PRO A 80 11.44 -4.21 12.19
C PRO A 80 11.20 -2.69 12.08
N ARG A 81 11.60 -2.07 10.96
CA ARG A 81 11.43 -0.62 10.71
C ARG A 81 10.21 -0.38 9.82
N PHE A 82 9.04 -0.77 10.29
CA PHE A 82 7.80 -0.69 9.56
C PHE A 82 6.98 0.56 9.96
N VAL A 83 6.43 1.24 8.95
CA VAL A 83 5.48 2.36 9.12
C VAL A 83 4.24 2.05 8.29
N GLU A 84 3.09 2.05 8.94
CA GLU A 84 1.79 1.89 8.28
C GLU A 84 1.20 3.27 7.99
N VAL A 85 0.96 3.52 6.70
CA VAL A 85 0.30 4.73 6.21
C VAL A 85 -1.11 4.38 5.77
N TYR A 86 -2.09 4.88 6.48
CA TYR A 86 -3.49 4.75 6.11
C TYR A 86 -3.92 5.90 5.22
N VAL A 87 -4.23 5.61 3.97
CA VAL A 87 -4.83 6.57 3.05
C VAL A 87 -6.35 6.45 3.17
N ASP A 88 -6.91 7.26 4.05
CA ASP A 88 -8.35 7.35 4.28
C ASP A 88 -8.97 8.22 3.19
N CYS A 89 -9.84 7.62 2.39
CA CYS A 89 -10.57 8.32 1.34
C CYS A 89 -12.01 7.78 1.29
N PRO A 90 -13.02 8.64 1.38
CA PRO A 90 -14.41 8.22 1.27
C PRO A 90 -14.67 7.42 -0.02
N LEU A 91 -15.46 6.36 0.09
CA LEU A 91 -15.69 5.43 -1.03
C LEU A 91 -16.32 6.12 -2.24
N ASP A 92 -17.23 7.05 -2.02
CA ASP A 92 -17.88 7.85 -3.07
C ASP A 92 -16.87 8.69 -3.86
N VAL A 93 -15.86 9.26 -3.18
CA VAL A 93 -14.75 9.97 -3.80
C VAL A 93 -13.87 9.02 -4.61
N CYS A 94 -13.55 7.84 -4.07
CA CYS A 94 -12.80 6.81 -4.79
C CYS A 94 -13.53 6.36 -6.06
N VAL A 95 -14.84 6.13 -5.95
CA VAL A 95 -15.72 5.75 -7.06
C VAL A 95 -15.80 6.85 -8.12
N ALA A 96 -15.89 8.12 -7.70
CA ALA A 96 -15.94 9.27 -8.62
C ALA A 96 -14.61 9.46 -9.37
N ARG A 97 -13.48 9.23 -8.71
CA ARG A 97 -12.14 9.34 -9.31
C ARG A 97 -11.81 8.19 -10.24
N ASP A 98 -12.18 6.99 -9.90
CA ASP A 98 -11.98 5.69 -10.60
C ASP A 98 -10.94 5.68 -11.76
N PRO A 99 -9.69 6.05 -11.52
CA PRO A 99 -8.69 6.27 -12.57
C PRO A 99 -8.36 4.99 -13.37
N LYS A 100 -8.61 3.83 -12.78
CA LYS A 100 -8.37 2.51 -13.40
C LYS A 100 -9.65 1.86 -13.93
N GLY A 101 -10.84 2.51 -13.79
CA GLY A 101 -12.14 1.96 -14.19
C GLY A 101 -12.55 0.70 -13.42
N ILE A 102 -12.00 0.49 -12.21
CA ILE A 102 -12.24 -0.71 -11.40
C ILE A 102 -13.66 -0.73 -10.87
N TYR A 103 -14.14 0.39 -10.33
CA TYR A 103 -15.49 0.51 -9.79
C TYR A 103 -16.55 0.44 -10.89
N ARG A 104 -16.28 1.03 -12.05
CA ARG A 104 -17.15 0.91 -13.23
C ARG A 104 -17.30 -0.56 -13.63
N ARG A 105 -16.21 -1.29 -13.81
CA ARG A 105 -16.23 -2.72 -14.15
C ARG A 105 -16.92 -3.58 -13.09
N ALA A 106 -16.78 -3.22 -11.81
CA ALA A 106 -17.47 -3.89 -10.73
C ALA A 106 -19.01 -3.71 -10.81
N ARG A 107 -19.48 -2.51 -11.16
CA ARG A 107 -20.92 -2.23 -11.37
C ARG A 107 -21.49 -3.00 -12.58
N GLU A 108 -20.69 -3.17 -13.62
CA GLU A 108 -21.04 -3.92 -14.84
C GLU A 108 -20.93 -5.44 -14.64
N GLY A 109 -20.59 -5.92 -13.44
CA GLY A 109 -20.40 -7.35 -13.15
C GLY A 109 -19.13 -7.96 -13.75
N ALA A 110 -18.27 -7.14 -14.34
CA ALA A 110 -17.04 -7.57 -15.00
C ALA A 110 -15.81 -7.64 -14.04
N ALA A 111 -15.97 -7.21 -12.79
CA ALA A 111 -14.97 -7.37 -11.74
C ALA A 111 -15.65 -7.85 -10.45
N ALA A 112 -15.19 -8.96 -9.93
CA ALA A 112 -15.62 -9.49 -8.64
C ALA A 112 -14.66 -9.02 -7.53
N THR A 113 -15.19 -8.68 -6.35
CA THR A 113 -14.40 -8.51 -5.12
C THR A 113 -13.49 -7.28 -5.04
N VAL A 114 -13.99 -6.09 -5.44
CA VAL A 114 -13.28 -4.82 -5.21
C VAL A 114 -13.33 -4.46 -3.71
N PRO A 115 -12.17 -4.30 -3.02
CA PRO A 115 -12.14 -3.93 -1.60
C PRO A 115 -12.83 -2.59 -1.32
N GLY A 116 -13.59 -2.54 -0.23
CA GLY A 116 -14.40 -1.37 0.14
C GLY A 116 -15.74 -1.27 -0.60
N PHE A 117 -15.90 -1.96 -1.73
CA PHE A 117 -17.14 -1.95 -2.53
C PHE A 117 -17.85 -3.31 -2.53
N GLN A 118 -17.13 -4.39 -2.81
CA GLN A 118 -17.67 -5.76 -2.85
C GLN A 118 -16.98 -6.68 -1.82
N ALA A 119 -15.76 -6.37 -1.40
CA ALA A 119 -15.04 -7.07 -0.36
C ALA A 119 -14.82 -6.18 0.85
N MET A 120 -14.81 -6.78 2.05
CA MET A 120 -14.57 -6.06 3.29
C MET A 120 -13.17 -5.44 3.29
N TYR A 121 -13.08 -4.18 3.73
CA TYR A 121 -11.84 -3.50 4.09
C TYR A 121 -11.79 -3.32 5.60
N GLU A 122 -10.70 -3.73 6.22
CA GLU A 122 -10.44 -3.57 7.65
C GLU A 122 -9.49 -2.39 7.87
N PRO A 123 -9.97 -1.22 8.35
CA PRO A 123 -9.09 -0.09 8.66
C PRO A 123 -8.01 -0.49 9.66
N PRO A 124 -6.81 0.11 9.60
CA PRO A 124 -5.79 -0.11 10.61
C PRO A 124 -6.25 0.43 11.98
N GLU A 125 -5.78 -0.21 13.05
CA GLU A 125 -6.10 0.24 14.41
C GLU A 125 -5.17 1.36 14.89
N ASN A 126 -3.90 1.25 14.57
CA ASN A 126 -2.86 2.17 15.03
C ASN A 126 -1.85 2.48 13.91
N PRO A 127 -2.28 3.13 12.82
CA PRO A 127 -1.35 3.54 11.76
C PRO A 127 -0.45 4.67 12.27
N GLU A 128 0.80 4.68 11.86
CA GLU A 128 1.72 5.78 12.19
C GLU A 128 1.34 7.09 11.50
N VAL A 129 0.74 7.00 10.30
CA VAL A 129 0.27 8.17 9.56
C VAL A 129 -1.11 7.91 8.97
N VAL A 130 -2.02 8.86 9.17
CA VAL A 130 -3.31 8.91 8.46
C VAL A 130 -3.27 10.05 7.47
N VAL A 131 -3.56 9.74 6.21
CA VAL A 131 -3.64 10.69 5.09
C VAL A 131 -5.09 10.82 4.65
N ARG A 132 -5.60 12.04 4.55
CA ARG A 132 -6.93 12.30 3.99
C ARG A 132 -6.83 12.33 2.47
N GLY A 133 -7.11 11.18 1.84
CA GLY A 133 -6.95 11.00 0.40
C GLY A 133 -7.87 11.87 -0.47
N ASP A 134 -8.91 12.43 0.10
CA ASP A 134 -9.83 13.39 -0.52
C ASP A 134 -9.42 14.85 -0.38
N GLU A 135 -8.67 15.19 0.66
CA GLU A 135 -8.33 16.56 1.06
C GLU A 135 -6.86 16.93 0.85
N GLU A 136 -5.95 15.95 0.99
CA GLU A 136 -4.50 16.20 0.93
C GLU A 136 -3.93 15.89 -0.47
N ALA A 137 -3.10 16.81 -0.99
CA ALA A 137 -2.29 16.51 -2.17
C ALA A 137 -1.25 15.43 -1.85
N PRO A 138 -0.96 14.50 -2.80
CA PRO A 138 0.00 13.41 -2.59
C PRO A 138 1.39 13.85 -2.11
N GLU A 139 1.85 15.02 -2.53
CA GLU A 139 3.14 15.59 -2.16
C GLU A 139 3.15 16.09 -0.71
N VAL A 140 2.03 16.67 -0.24
CA VAL A 140 1.88 17.09 1.17
C VAL A 140 1.88 15.88 2.08
N ALA A 141 1.08 14.88 1.74
CA ALA A 141 1.02 13.62 2.47
C ALA A 141 2.39 12.89 2.49
N ALA A 142 3.12 12.89 1.37
CA ALA A 142 4.45 12.29 1.28
C ALA A 142 5.44 12.94 2.25
N ARG A 143 5.47 14.27 2.32
CA ARG A 143 6.34 15.01 3.26
C ARG A 143 6.01 14.68 4.73
N ARG A 144 4.72 14.55 5.08
CA ARG A 144 4.33 14.14 6.44
C ARG A 144 4.84 12.73 6.79
N VAL A 145 4.73 11.79 5.85
CA VAL A 145 5.28 10.44 6.04
C VAL A 145 6.79 10.49 6.24
N VAL A 146 7.50 11.27 5.42
CA VAL A 146 8.95 11.43 5.55
C VAL A 146 9.34 12.05 6.90
N THR A 147 8.59 13.04 7.39
CA THR A 147 8.81 13.60 8.73
C THR A 147 8.77 12.50 9.80
N VAL A 148 7.76 11.64 9.77
CA VAL A 148 7.64 10.51 10.71
C VAL A 148 8.79 9.51 10.56
N LEU A 149 9.24 9.23 9.33
CA LEU A 149 10.38 8.35 9.09
C LEU A 149 11.69 8.92 9.67
N VAL A 150 11.90 10.24 9.56
CA VAL A 150 13.06 10.95 10.14
C VAL A 150 12.98 10.95 11.68
N GLU A 151 11.82 11.29 12.26
CA GLU A 151 11.60 11.28 13.71
C GLU A 151 11.85 9.90 14.34
N LYS A 152 11.51 8.82 13.61
CA LYS A 152 11.80 7.43 14.01
C LYS A 152 13.26 7.02 13.77
N GLY A 153 14.08 7.86 13.16
CA GLY A 153 15.45 7.52 12.78
C GLY A 153 15.55 6.49 11.65
N TYR A 154 14.54 6.39 10.81
CA TYR A 154 14.50 5.46 9.67
C TYR A 154 15.05 6.08 8.38
N LEU A 155 15.07 7.41 8.32
CA LEU A 155 15.70 8.19 7.26
C LEU A 155 16.63 9.26 7.84
N PRO A 156 17.65 9.70 7.10
CA PRO A 156 18.45 10.87 7.46
C PRO A 156 17.58 12.13 7.45
N GLY A 157 17.91 13.08 8.33
CA GLY A 157 17.25 14.39 8.41
C GLY A 157 17.59 15.32 7.25
#